data_1419145685a510821898790485d65f80
#
_entry.id   1419145685a510821898790485d65f80
#
_cell.length_a   1.000
_cell.length_b   1.000
_cell.length_c   1.000
_cell.angle_alpha   90.00
_cell.angle_beta   90.00
_cell.angle_gamma   90.00
#
_symmetry.space_group_name_H-M   'P 1'
#
loop_
_entity.id
_entity.type
_entity.pdbx_description
1 polymer ?
#
loop_
_entity_poly.entity_id
_entity_poly.type
_entity_poly.pdbx_seq_one_letter_code
_entity_poly.pdbx_strand_id
1 'polypeptide(L)'
;GSAALVLISFLLLALIPRLPLALATALFVLISFCSAYNIVIAGHGRALFPNRLAGRGIAMIAIALMGGPAIVQSATGLIMGVFPAAAGASSTDAYRAVFGFLAAIVLFALVAYLRLPDVRPSAGFATDLRADTSLL
;
A
#
# COMPACT_ATOMS: atom_id res chain seq x y z
N GLY A 1 5.21 11.33 -2.47
CA GLY A 1 4.54 11.69 -3.72
C GLY A 1 3.51 10.66 -4.18
N SER A 2 3.90 9.41 -4.45
CA SER A 2 3.01 8.38 -5.03
C SER A 2 1.80 8.03 -4.14
N ALA A 3 1.99 7.91 -2.83
CA ALA A 3 0.90 7.62 -1.90
C ALA A 3 -0.18 8.72 -1.88
N ALA A 4 0.22 9.99 -2.02
CA ALA A 4 -0.73 11.10 -2.12
C ALA A 4 -1.55 11.03 -3.42
N LEU A 5 -0.94 10.66 -4.55
CA LEU A 5 -1.64 10.46 -5.82
C LEU A 5 -2.65 9.32 -5.73
N VAL A 6 -2.28 8.21 -5.11
CA VAL A 6 -3.19 7.08 -4.87
C VAL A 6 -4.36 7.49 -3.98
N LEU A 7 -4.09 8.24 -2.89
CA LEU A 7 -5.14 8.76 -2.01
C LEU A 7 -6.11 9.66 -2.76
N ILE A 8 -5.61 10.62 -3.54
CA ILE A 8 -6.44 11.53 -4.33
C ILE A 8 -7.28 10.73 -5.34
N SER A 9 -6.70 9.72 -5.99
CA SER A 9 -7.43 8.88 -6.94
C SER A 9 -8.58 8.13 -6.29
N PHE A 10 -8.38 7.54 -5.11
CA PHE A 10 -9.46 6.88 -4.37
C PHE A 10 -10.51 7.86 -3.87
N LEU A 11 -10.12 9.05 -3.43
CA LEU A 11 -11.07 10.09 -3.04
C LEU A 11 -11.93 10.55 -4.21
N LEU A 12 -11.34 10.75 -5.39
CA LEU A 12 -12.11 11.11 -6.59
C LEU A 12 -13.11 10.03 -6.96
N LEU A 13 -12.72 8.74 -6.91
CA LEU A 13 -13.61 7.61 -7.17
C LEU A 13 -14.73 7.49 -6.12
N ALA A 14 -14.47 7.85 -4.86
CA ALA A 14 -15.47 7.81 -3.79
C ALA A 14 -16.45 8.97 -3.84
N LEU A 15 -15.98 10.18 -4.15
CA LEU A 15 -16.76 11.42 -4.00
C LEU A 15 -17.58 11.76 -5.25
N ILE A 16 -17.10 11.43 -6.45
CA ILE A 16 -17.77 11.82 -7.71
C ILE A 16 -18.69 10.69 -8.18
N PRO A 17 -20.03 10.88 -8.13
CA PRO A 17 -20.99 9.80 -8.38
C PRO A 17 -21.12 9.40 -9.86
N ARG A 18 -20.68 10.24 -10.80
CA ARG A 18 -20.77 10.02 -12.24
C ARG A 18 -19.48 10.37 -12.95
N LEU A 19 -18.42 9.60 -12.65
CA LEU A 19 -17.17 9.73 -13.38
C LEU A 19 -17.31 9.19 -14.80
N PRO A 20 -16.84 9.91 -15.83
CA PRO A 20 -16.72 9.35 -17.17
C PRO A 20 -15.85 8.10 -17.14
N LEU A 21 -16.22 7.07 -17.89
CA LEU A 21 -15.50 5.79 -17.92
C LEU A 21 -14.00 5.99 -18.22
N ALA A 22 -13.68 6.88 -19.16
CA ALA A 22 -12.28 7.19 -19.51
C ALA A 22 -11.48 7.73 -18.32
N LEU A 23 -12.10 8.61 -17.51
CA LEU A 23 -11.43 9.16 -16.32
C LEU A 23 -11.27 8.11 -15.22
N ALA A 24 -12.31 7.28 -14.98
CA ALA A 24 -12.22 6.18 -14.05
C ALA A 24 -11.09 5.21 -14.43
N THR A 25 -11.00 4.82 -15.70
CA THR A 25 -9.95 3.96 -16.23
C THR A 25 -8.55 4.61 -16.05
N ALA A 26 -8.43 5.89 -16.34
CA ALA A 26 -7.16 6.62 -16.15
C ALA A 26 -6.72 6.63 -14.67
N LEU A 27 -7.65 6.80 -13.73
CA LEU A 27 -7.35 6.75 -12.30
C LEU A 27 -6.90 5.35 -11.87
N PHE A 28 -7.53 4.28 -12.38
CA PHE A 28 -7.08 2.91 -12.10
C PHE A 28 -5.68 2.62 -12.66
N VAL A 29 -5.39 3.08 -13.87
CA VAL A 29 -4.04 2.98 -14.47
C VAL A 29 -3.02 3.72 -13.61
N LEU A 30 -3.36 4.93 -13.14
CA LEU A 30 -2.51 5.72 -12.27
C LEU A 30 -2.25 5.01 -10.92
N ILE A 31 -3.29 4.46 -10.29
CA ILE A 31 -3.17 3.68 -9.06
C ILE A 31 -2.25 2.48 -9.28
N SER A 32 -2.44 1.74 -10.37
CA SER A 32 -1.63 0.56 -10.71
C SER A 32 -0.15 0.93 -10.91
N PHE A 33 0.11 2.02 -11.63
CA PHE A 33 1.47 2.51 -11.86
C PHE A 33 2.15 2.95 -10.56
N CYS A 34 1.43 3.68 -9.71
CA CYS A 34 1.94 4.08 -8.40
C CYS A 34 2.15 2.88 -7.46
N SER A 35 1.38 1.80 -7.62
CA SER A 35 1.48 0.58 -6.80
C SER A 35 2.64 -0.34 -7.20
N ALA A 36 3.22 -0.18 -8.38
CA ALA A 36 4.43 -0.91 -8.82
C ALA A 36 5.64 -0.64 -7.89
N TYR A 37 5.57 0.38 -7.06
CA TYR A 37 6.57 0.74 -6.04
C TYR A 37 6.74 -0.32 -4.93
N ASN A 38 5.86 -1.29 -4.80
CA ASN A 38 5.94 -2.35 -3.77
C ASN A 38 7.26 -3.14 -3.79
N ILE A 39 7.87 -3.32 -4.96
CA ILE A 39 9.15 -4.02 -5.12
C ILE A 39 10.28 -3.24 -4.41
N VAL A 40 10.25 -1.92 -4.50
CA VAL A 40 11.25 -1.03 -3.86
C VAL A 40 11.10 -1.06 -2.33
N ILE A 41 9.85 -1.12 -1.82
CA ILE A 41 9.58 -1.21 -0.38
C ILE A 41 10.14 -2.52 0.19
N ALA A 42 9.98 -3.64 -0.50
CA ALA A 42 10.52 -4.93 -0.06
C ALA A 42 12.05 -4.92 0.00
N GLY A 43 12.71 -4.30 -0.99
CA GLY A 43 14.16 -4.11 -1.02
C GLY A 43 14.67 -3.21 0.12
N HIS A 44 14.00 -2.08 0.37
CA HIS A 44 14.33 -1.18 1.48
C HIS A 44 14.11 -1.84 2.84
N GLY A 45 13.01 -2.57 3.00
CA GLY A 45 12.70 -3.28 4.23
C GLY A 45 13.78 -4.29 4.61
N ARG A 46 14.38 -4.97 3.62
CA ARG A 46 15.50 -5.89 3.86
C ARG A 46 16.72 -5.17 4.42
N ALA A 47 17.02 -3.95 3.97
CA ALA A 47 18.18 -3.17 4.40
C ALA A 47 18.08 -2.65 5.85
N LEU A 48 16.88 -2.65 6.44
CA LEU A 48 16.65 -2.20 7.82
C LEU A 48 17.00 -3.26 8.87
N PHE A 49 17.18 -4.53 8.46
CA PHE A 49 17.49 -5.61 9.40
C PHE A 49 18.97 -5.99 9.35
N PRO A 50 19.63 -6.18 10.52
CA PRO A 50 20.96 -6.71 10.56
C PRO A 50 21.01 -8.12 9.96
N ASN A 51 22.12 -8.51 9.33
CA ASN A 51 22.27 -9.78 8.60
C ASN A 51 21.80 -11.01 9.39
N ARG A 52 21.99 -11.00 10.72
CA ARG A 52 21.57 -12.08 11.63
C ARG A 52 20.04 -12.24 11.74
N LEU A 53 19.28 -11.18 11.49
CA LEU A 53 17.82 -11.15 11.59
C LEU A 53 17.13 -10.96 10.22
N ALA A 54 17.88 -10.88 9.13
CA ALA A 54 17.37 -10.60 7.80
C ALA A 54 16.29 -11.61 7.36
N GLY A 55 16.47 -12.90 7.67
CA GLY A 55 15.48 -13.93 7.36
C GLY A 55 14.15 -13.72 8.07
N ARG A 56 14.19 -13.37 9.36
CA ARG A 56 12.97 -13.06 10.13
C ARG A 56 12.28 -11.78 9.64
N GLY A 57 13.07 -10.75 9.33
CA GLY A 57 12.56 -9.51 8.78
C GLY A 57 11.85 -9.70 7.43
N ILE A 58 12.44 -10.47 6.53
CA ILE A 58 11.84 -10.81 5.23
C ILE A 58 10.54 -11.59 5.42
N ALA A 59 10.51 -12.56 6.34
CA ALA A 59 9.30 -13.33 6.63
C ALA A 59 8.17 -12.43 7.14
N MET A 60 8.45 -11.48 8.04
CA MET A 60 7.45 -10.52 8.53
C MET A 60 6.92 -9.61 7.41
N ILE A 61 7.80 -9.13 6.53
CA ILE A 61 7.40 -8.33 5.36
C ILE A 61 6.52 -9.17 4.42
N ALA A 62 6.88 -10.43 4.16
CA ALA A 62 6.08 -11.32 3.32
C ALA A 62 4.69 -11.59 3.90
N ILE A 63 4.58 -11.80 5.22
CA ILE A 63 3.29 -11.96 5.90
C ILE A 63 2.45 -10.69 5.76
N ALA A 64 3.04 -9.51 5.92
CA ALA A 64 2.32 -8.25 5.77
C ALA A 64 1.86 -8.03 4.31
N LEU A 65 2.71 -8.36 3.33
CA LEU A 65 2.39 -8.23 1.90
C LEU A 65 1.28 -9.19 1.43
N MET A 66 1.17 -10.37 2.03
CA MET A 66 0.14 -11.36 1.69
C MET A 66 -1.11 -11.21 2.55
N GLY A 67 -0.93 -10.99 3.86
CA GLY A 67 -2.03 -10.87 4.82
C GLY A 67 -2.79 -9.56 4.67
N GLY A 68 -2.11 -8.45 4.38
CA GLY A 68 -2.73 -7.15 4.20
C GLY A 68 -3.82 -7.16 3.11
N PRO A 69 -3.52 -7.56 1.87
CA PRO A 69 -4.51 -7.68 0.81
C PRO A 69 -5.67 -8.62 1.16
N ALA A 70 -5.41 -9.76 1.81
CA ALA A 70 -6.46 -10.70 2.22
C ALA A 70 -7.46 -10.05 3.19
N ILE A 71 -6.99 -9.30 4.18
CA ILE A 71 -7.83 -8.57 5.14
C ILE A 71 -8.65 -7.49 4.41
N VAL A 72 -8.00 -6.68 3.57
CA VAL A 72 -8.67 -5.61 2.82
C VAL A 72 -9.73 -6.20 1.88
N GLN A 73 -9.43 -7.30 1.19
CA GLN A 73 -10.36 -7.97 0.28
C GLN A 73 -11.58 -8.52 1.02
N SER A 74 -11.37 -9.13 2.18
CA SER A 74 -12.49 -9.59 3.04
C SER A 74 -13.35 -8.43 3.52
N ALA A 75 -12.74 -7.34 3.97
CA ALA A 75 -13.45 -6.15 4.42
C ALA A 75 -14.26 -5.48 3.28
N THR A 76 -13.68 -5.38 2.08
CA THR A 76 -14.41 -4.83 0.91
C THR A 76 -15.59 -5.72 0.52
N GLY A 77 -15.44 -7.06 0.62
CA GLY A 77 -16.52 -8.00 0.40
C GLY A 77 -17.68 -7.83 1.40
N LEU A 78 -17.36 -7.61 2.68
CA LEU A 78 -18.36 -7.32 3.72
C LEU A 78 -19.08 -6.00 3.46
N ILE A 79 -18.35 -4.94 3.09
CA ILE A 79 -18.95 -3.64 2.74
C ILE A 79 -19.92 -3.80 1.58
N MET A 80 -19.54 -4.51 0.51
CA MET A 80 -20.42 -4.78 -0.62
C MET A 80 -21.67 -5.57 -0.21
N GLY A 81 -21.55 -6.50 0.72
CA GLY A 81 -22.66 -7.33 1.23
C GLY A 81 -23.69 -6.56 2.06
N VAL A 82 -23.35 -5.40 2.63
CA VAL A 82 -24.28 -4.56 3.40
C VAL A 82 -25.25 -3.79 2.48
N PHE A 83 -24.84 -3.52 1.23
CA PHE A 83 -25.68 -2.81 0.29
C PHE A 83 -26.58 -3.79 -0.48
N PRO A 84 -27.91 -3.72 -0.33
CA PRO A 84 -28.80 -4.64 -1.03
C PRO A 84 -28.66 -4.43 -2.54
N ALA A 85 -28.35 -5.50 -3.24
CA ALA A 85 -28.38 -5.53 -4.70
C ALA A 85 -29.84 -5.42 -5.13
N ALA A 86 -30.31 -4.21 -5.42
CA ALA A 86 -31.55 -4.04 -6.16
C ALA A 86 -31.34 -4.66 -7.54
N ALA A 87 -32.12 -5.70 -7.83
CA ALA A 87 -32.22 -6.45 -9.07
C ALA A 87 -31.27 -6.00 -10.22
N GLY A 88 -30.05 -6.54 -10.26
CA GLY A 88 -29.18 -6.45 -11.43
C GLY A 88 -28.19 -5.26 -11.51
N ALA A 89 -28.20 -4.34 -10.56
CA ALA A 89 -27.23 -3.25 -10.49
C ALA A 89 -26.60 -3.23 -9.11
N SER A 90 -25.29 -3.53 -9.02
CA SER A 90 -24.51 -3.18 -7.84
C SER A 90 -24.64 -1.67 -7.63
N SER A 91 -25.13 -1.28 -6.45
CA SER A 91 -25.41 0.14 -6.20
C SER A 91 -24.12 0.95 -6.33
N THR A 92 -24.15 2.03 -7.06
CA THR A 92 -23.03 3.00 -7.15
C THR A 92 -22.53 3.37 -5.77
N ASP A 93 -23.39 3.38 -4.76
CA ASP A 93 -23.07 3.69 -3.37
C ASP A 93 -22.22 2.61 -2.71
N ALA A 94 -22.40 1.33 -3.05
CA ALA A 94 -21.52 0.26 -2.55
C ALA A 94 -20.08 0.44 -3.02
N TYR A 95 -19.88 0.75 -4.30
CA TYR A 95 -18.53 1.03 -4.82
C TYR A 95 -17.92 2.29 -4.19
N ARG A 96 -18.71 3.34 -4.00
CA ARG A 96 -18.25 4.56 -3.33
C ARG A 96 -17.82 4.28 -1.89
N ALA A 97 -18.57 3.45 -1.16
CA ALA A 97 -18.20 3.02 0.18
C ALA A 97 -16.88 2.25 0.19
N VAL A 98 -16.68 1.34 -0.77
CA VAL A 98 -15.41 0.60 -0.91
C VAL A 98 -14.24 1.55 -1.21
N PHE A 99 -14.39 2.47 -2.16
CA PHE A 99 -13.32 3.42 -2.47
C PHE A 99 -13.05 4.38 -1.31
N GLY A 100 -14.08 4.80 -0.57
CA GLY A 100 -13.93 5.58 0.65
C GLY A 100 -13.15 4.83 1.74
N PHE A 101 -13.45 3.55 1.93
CA PHE A 101 -12.71 2.68 2.83
C PHE A 101 -11.24 2.52 2.43
N LEU A 102 -10.95 2.30 1.14
CA LEU A 102 -9.57 2.22 0.63
C LEU A 102 -8.84 3.56 0.80
N ALA A 103 -9.51 4.68 0.55
CA ALA A 103 -8.95 6.00 0.79
C ALA A 103 -8.59 6.21 2.27
N ALA A 104 -9.45 5.76 3.20
CA ALA A 104 -9.19 5.84 4.64
C ALA A 104 -7.96 5.01 5.05
N ILE A 105 -7.79 3.81 4.50
CA ILE A 105 -6.60 2.97 4.76
C ILE A 105 -5.33 3.68 4.26
N VAL A 106 -5.35 4.21 3.04
CA VAL A 106 -4.19 4.91 2.46
C VAL A 106 -3.87 6.18 3.24
N LEU A 107 -4.90 6.92 3.67
CA LEU A 107 -4.73 8.10 4.51
C LEU A 107 -4.07 7.74 5.85
N PHE A 108 -4.58 6.68 6.51
CA PHE A 108 -4.01 6.19 7.77
C PHE A 108 -2.53 5.78 7.59
N ALA A 109 -2.22 5.04 6.54
CA ALA A 109 -0.86 4.62 6.22
C ALA A 109 0.05 5.84 5.94
N LEU A 110 -0.45 6.85 5.21
CA LEU A 110 0.29 8.07 4.92
C LEU A 110 0.58 8.87 6.21
N VAL A 111 -0.42 9.03 7.07
CA VAL A 111 -0.27 9.74 8.35
C VAL A 111 0.72 8.99 9.26
N ALA A 112 0.62 7.67 9.34
CA ALA A 112 1.55 6.84 10.09
C ALA A 112 2.98 7.00 9.58
N TYR A 113 3.16 6.97 8.25
CA TYR A 113 4.47 7.16 7.61
C TYR A 113 5.06 8.55 7.89
N LEU A 114 4.25 9.61 7.83
CA LEU A 114 4.70 10.97 8.10
C LEU A 114 5.07 11.23 9.58
N ARG A 115 4.55 10.37 10.48
CA ARG A 115 4.87 10.45 11.92
C ARG A 115 6.08 9.64 12.32
N LEU A 116 6.59 8.76 11.45
CA LEU A 116 7.79 8.00 11.72
C LEU A 116 9.02 8.92 11.56
N PRO A 117 9.93 8.97 12.54
CA PRO A 117 11.18 9.71 12.40
C PRO A 117 12.02 9.07 11.29
N ASP A 118 12.65 9.89 10.46
CA ASP A 118 13.58 9.45 9.42
C ASP A 118 14.78 8.72 10.07
N VAL A 119 14.74 7.40 10.03
CA VAL A 119 15.87 6.59 10.41
C VAL A 119 16.85 6.56 9.23
N ARG A 120 17.91 7.38 9.31
CA ARG A 120 19.01 7.29 8.35
C ARG A 120 19.64 5.92 8.48
N PRO A 121 19.92 5.20 7.38
CA PRO A 121 20.68 3.97 7.42
C PRO A 121 22.00 4.26 8.15
N SER A 122 22.23 3.62 9.28
CA SER A 122 23.46 3.80 10.05
C SER A 122 24.65 3.38 9.19
N ALA A 123 25.72 4.16 9.21
CA ALA A 123 26.96 3.92 8.47
C ALA A 123 27.67 2.58 8.84
N GLY A 124 27.08 1.79 9.71
CA GLY A 124 27.58 0.47 10.12
C GLY A 124 27.72 -0.54 8.98
N PHE A 125 26.92 -0.41 7.91
CA PHE A 125 27.04 -1.29 6.75
C PHE A 125 28.35 -1.10 5.96
N ALA A 126 28.88 0.12 5.93
CA ALA A 126 30.16 0.43 5.27
C ALA A 126 31.36 -0.08 6.07
N THR A 127 31.21 -0.21 7.38
CA THR A 127 32.29 -0.68 8.28
C THR A 127 32.42 -2.21 8.22
N ASP A 128 31.31 -2.95 8.12
CA ASP A 128 31.33 -4.41 8.01
C ASP A 128 31.92 -4.88 6.67
N LEU A 129 31.66 -4.18 5.57
CA LEU A 129 32.27 -4.50 4.27
C LEU A 129 33.79 -4.25 4.25
N ARG A 130 34.27 -3.24 4.99
CA ARG A 130 35.73 -3.00 5.12
C ARG A 130 36.42 -4.02 6.00
N ALA A 131 35.76 -4.53 7.03
CA ALA A 131 36.32 -5.57 7.89
C ALA A 131 36.43 -6.91 7.14
N ASP A 132 35.48 -7.24 6.27
CA ASP A 132 35.48 -8.48 5.47
C ASP A 132 36.55 -8.45 4.36
N THR A 133 36.80 -7.27 3.77
CA THR A 133 37.84 -7.11 2.72
C THR A 133 39.27 -7.13 3.29
N SER A 134 39.45 -6.92 4.60
CA SER A 134 40.74 -6.97 5.24
C SER A 134 41.21 -8.38 5.63
N LEU A 135 40.34 -9.38 5.42
CA LEU A 135 40.62 -10.81 5.70
C LEU A 135 40.98 -11.62 4.44
N LEU A 136 40.96 -10.97 3.24
CA LEU A 136 41.41 -11.53 1.96
C LEU A 136 42.78 -10.99 1.60
#